data_5980b5189a4456d2920cd6904f1d5225
#
_entry.id   5980b5189a4456d2920cd6904f1d5225
#
_cell.length_a   1.000
_cell.length_b   1.000
_cell.length_c   1.000
_cell.angle_alpha   90.00
_cell.angle_beta   90.00
_cell.angle_gamma   90.00
#
_symmetry.space_group_name_H-M   'P 1'
#
loop_
_entity.id
_entity.type
_entity.pdbx_description
1 polymer ?
#
loop_
_entity_poly.entity_id
_entity_poly.type
_entity_poly.pdbx_seq_one_letter_code
_entity_poly.pdbx_strand_id
1 'polypeptide(L)'
;LNAPGVAFALLNSLDIAYPQIIEQEKENQDIVIQAAWNKRRDKLTLVVLNFSQNTQPCKIDFSQIKKSFRVRKGMKIAPQSDLSFNTLQHPEEVKVESFVPSTGKMMKLGLPGNSLIVVELQAERSHGIHVNASTGNDASIGSLAYPLKTIQAAADMAEPGDTVIVH
;
A
#
# COMPACT_ATOMS: atom_id res chain seq x y z
N LEU A 1 10.02 -18.66 -13.14
CA LEU A 1 9.64 -18.63 -11.72
C LEU A 1 8.28 -19.29 -11.58
N ASN A 2 8.07 -20.14 -10.56
CA ASN A 2 6.76 -20.66 -10.18
C ASN A 2 5.96 -19.57 -9.43
N ALA A 3 4.68 -19.81 -9.14
CA ALA A 3 3.81 -18.83 -8.46
C ALA A 3 4.40 -18.29 -7.14
N PRO A 4 4.94 -19.13 -6.23
CA PRO A 4 5.63 -18.64 -5.03
C PRO A 4 6.84 -17.76 -5.35
N GLY A 5 7.63 -18.07 -6.36
CA GLY A 5 8.78 -17.27 -6.75
C GLY A 5 8.40 -15.90 -7.31
N VAL A 6 7.32 -15.81 -8.08
CA VAL A 6 6.77 -14.53 -8.57
C VAL A 6 6.24 -13.70 -7.41
N ALA A 7 5.50 -14.32 -6.48
CA ALA A 7 4.98 -13.65 -5.28
C ALA A 7 6.11 -13.14 -4.39
N PHE A 8 7.15 -13.95 -4.16
CA PHE A 8 8.31 -13.56 -3.36
C PHE A 8 9.06 -12.37 -3.98
N ALA A 9 9.28 -12.39 -5.29
CA ALA A 9 9.92 -11.28 -6.00
C ALA A 9 9.09 -9.98 -5.88
N LEU A 10 7.76 -10.08 -6.00
CA LEU A 10 6.87 -8.93 -5.81
C LEU A 10 6.98 -8.38 -4.38
N LEU A 11 6.86 -9.23 -3.36
CA LEU A 11 6.88 -8.80 -1.95
C LEU A 11 8.22 -8.17 -1.56
N ASN A 12 9.34 -8.70 -2.06
CA ASN A 12 10.66 -8.13 -1.82
C ASN A 12 10.88 -6.75 -2.46
N SER A 13 10.07 -6.38 -3.46
CA SER A 13 10.14 -5.07 -4.10
C SER A 13 9.42 -3.95 -3.32
N LEU A 14 8.70 -4.30 -2.24
CA LEU A 14 7.86 -3.35 -1.51
C LEU A 14 8.68 -2.50 -0.53
N ASP A 15 8.45 -1.19 -0.55
CA ASP A 15 9.01 -0.23 0.42
C ASP A 15 8.09 -0.14 1.65
N ILE A 16 8.27 -1.08 2.57
CA ILE A 16 7.47 -1.18 3.80
C ILE A 16 8.36 -1.06 5.04
N ALA A 17 7.88 -0.36 6.09
CA ALA A 17 8.64 -0.16 7.31
C ALA A 17 7.80 -0.27 8.60
N TYR A 18 6.59 0.27 8.60
CA TYR A 18 5.75 0.36 9.79
C TYR A 18 4.44 -0.39 9.58
N PRO A 19 4.29 -1.62 10.11
CA PRO A 19 3.04 -2.37 10.01
C PRO A 19 1.91 -1.62 10.72
N GLN A 20 0.69 -1.76 10.18
CA GLN A 20 -0.54 -1.22 10.73
C GLN A 20 -1.42 -2.36 11.23
N ILE A 21 -2.12 -2.10 12.33
CA ILE A 21 -3.16 -3.00 12.80
C ILE A 21 -4.37 -2.83 11.88
N ILE A 22 -4.93 -3.95 11.45
CA ILE A 22 -6.16 -4.00 10.66
C ILE A 22 -7.21 -4.72 11.50
N GLU A 23 -8.33 -4.05 11.73
CA GLU A 23 -9.49 -4.66 12.36
C GLU A 23 -10.35 -5.31 11.27
N GLN A 24 -10.75 -6.55 11.49
CA GLN A 24 -11.65 -7.28 10.60
C GLN A 24 -13.03 -7.36 11.23
N GLU A 25 -14.06 -6.87 10.55
CA GLU A 25 -15.46 -6.97 11.01
C GLU A 25 -15.95 -8.42 11.11
N LYS A 26 -15.44 -9.30 10.24
CA LYS A 26 -15.69 -10.74 10.25
C LYS A 26 -14.38 -11.48 10.03
N GLU A 27 -14.06 -12.40 10.89
CA GLU A 27 -12.97 -13.33 10.64
C GLU A 27 -13.28 -14.16 9.39
N ASN A 28 -12.40 -14.04 8.41
CA ASN A 28 -12.38 -14.91 7.24
C ASN A 28 -10.99 -15.54 7.18
N GLN A 29 -10.92 -16.82 7.52
CA GLN A 29 -9.65 -17.56 7.58
C GLN A 29 -8.97 -17.67 6.21
N ASP A 30 -9.73 -17.51 5.14
CA ASP A 30 -9.21 -17.60 3.76
C ASP A 30 -8.61 -16.26 3.28
N ILE A 31 -8.85 -15.16 3.99
CA ILE A 31 -8.36 -13.84 3.59
C ILE A 31 -7.40 -13.30 4.65
N VAL A 32 -6.20 -12.99 4.23
CA VAL A 32 -5.20 -12.28 5.05
C VAL A 32 -4.95 -10.90 4.46
N ILE A 33 -5.10 -9.88 5.30
CA ILE A 33 -4.83 -8.49 4.92
C ILE A 33 -3.74 -7.95 5.83
N GLN A 34 -2.73 -7.36 5.22
CA GLN A 34 -1.69 -6.62 5.93
C GLN A 34 -1.53 -5.23 5.31
N ALA A 35 -1.27 -4.25 6.14
CA ALA A 35 -0.94 -2.90 5.71
C ALA A 35 0.35 -2.43 6.37
N ALA A 36 1.15 -1.67 5.65
CA ALA A 36 2.34 -1.07 6.21
C ALA A 36 2.67 0.26 5.54
N TRP A 37 3.12 1.21 6.34
CA TRP A 37 3.70 2.46 5.85
C TRP A 37 5.15 2.26 5.45
N ASN A 38 5.62 3.03 4.46
CA ASN A 38 7.04 3.19 4.21
C ASN A 38 7.69 4.08 5.32
N LYS A 39 9.03 4.20 5.28
CA LYS A 39 9.79 5.00 6.26
C LYS A 39 9.34 6.45 6.36
N ARG A 40 8.95 7.07 5.25
CA ARG A 40 8.48 8.46 5.19
C ARG A 40 7.01 8.62 5.62
N ARG A 41 6.27 7.53 5.78
CA ARG A 41 4.82 7.52 6.07
C ARG A 41 3.99 8.29 5.05
N ASP A 42 4.45 8.35 3.82
CA ASP A 42 3.76 8.95 2.67
C ASP A 42 3.15 7.90 1.73
N LYS A 43 3.59 6.64 1.83
CA LYS A 43 3.01 5.50 1.12
C LYS A 43 2.46 4.45 2.07
N LEU A 44 1.22 4.04 1.85
CA LEU A 44 0.61 2.89 2.51
C LEU A 44 0.52 1.74 1.51
N THR A 45 1.15 0.64 1.83
CA THR A 45 1.07 -0.59 1.03
C THR A 45 0.11 -1.56 1.70
N LEU A 46 -0.85 -2.04 0.93
CA LEU A 46 -1.77 -3.12 1.31
C LEU A 46 -1.33 -4.40 0.62
N VAL A 47 -1.26 -5.47 1.36
CA VAL A 47 -1.04 -6.83 0.86
C VAL A 47 -2.25 -7.66 1.25
N VAL A 48 -2.94 -8.20 0.27
CA VAL A 48 -4.17 -8.98 0.46
C VAL A 48 -3.98 -10.35 -0.19
N LEU A 49 -4.17 -11.40 0.61
CA LEU A 49 -4.11 -12.78 0.17
C LEU A 49 -5.52 -13.39 0.24
N ASN A 50 -5.91 -14.10 -0.81
CA ASN A 50 -7.08 -14.95 -0.81
C ASN A 50 -6.64 -16.40 -1.03
N PHE A 51 -6.77 -17.22 0.00
CA PHE A 51 -6.43 -18.65 -0.02
C PHE A 51 -7.59 -19.53 -0.46
N SER A 52 -8.81 -18.98 -0.59
CA SER A 52 -9.94 -19.74 -1.11
C SER A 52 -9.80 -19.95 -2.62
N GLN A 53 -10.46 -20.97 -3.15
CA GLN A 53 -10.52 -21.21 -4.60
C GLN A 53 -11.50 -20.27 -5.33
N ASN A 54 -12.33 -19.54 -4.57
CA ASN A 54 -13.38 -18.69 -5.10
C ASN A 54 -13.02 -17.21 -5.02
N THR A 55 -13.57 -16.43 -5.94
CA THR A 55 -13.47 -14.96 -5.84
C THR A 55 -14.24 -14.47 -4.62
N GLN A 56 -13.56 -13.68 -3.79
CA GLN A 56 -14.12 -13.08 -2.57
C GLN A 56 -14.21 -11.56 -2.68
N PRO A 57 -15.31 -10.95 -2.25
CA PRO A 57 -15.38 -9.49 -2.12
C PRO A 57 -14.63 -9.02 -0.88
N CYS A 58 -13.87 -7.96 -1.01
CA CYS A 58 -13.17 -7.31 0.09
C CYS A 58 -13.47 -5.82 0.10
N LYS A 59 -13.77 -5.28 1.28
CA LYS A 59 -13.94 -3.84 1.50
C LYS A 59 -12.93 -3.39 2.55
N ILE A 60 -12.16 -2.36 2.23
CA ILE A 60 -11.17 -1.78 3.13
C ILE A 60 -11.59 -0.35 3.42
N ASP A 61 -11.85 -0.05 4.69
CA ASP A 61 -12.26 1.27 5.17
C ASP A 61 -11.05 2.04 5.70
N PHE A 62 -10.84 3.24 5.15
CA PHE A 62 -9.79 4.17 5.54
C PHE A 62 -10.33 5.33 6.39
N SER A 63 -11.58 5.30 6.83
CA SER A 63 -12.21 6.42 7.54
C SER A 63 -11.50 6.79 8.84
N GLN A 64 -10.85 5.82 9.49
CA GLN A 64 -10.03 6.02 10.69
C GLN A 64 -8.68 6.67 10.39
N ILE A 65 -8.23 6.67 9.15
CA ILE A 65 -6.98 7.31 8.75
C ILE A 65 -7.29 8.74 8.31
N LYS A 66 -6.81 9.71 9.08
CA LYS A 66 -6.99 11.15 8.79
C LYS A 66 -6.12 11.61 7.60
N LYS A 67 -6.19 10.89 6.48
CA LYS A 67 -5.47 11.19 5.24
C LYS A 67 -6.31 10.78 4.06
N SER A 68 -6.24 11.55 2.98
CA SER A 68 -6.73 11.15 1.67
C SER A 68 -5.63 10.37 0.94
N PHE A 69 -6.04 9.47 0.07
CA PHE A 69 -5.14 8.62 -0.70
C PHE A 69 -5.47 8.67 -2.18
N ARG A 70 -4.42 8.65 -3.00
CA ARG A 70 -4.52 8.27 -4.40
C ARG A 70 -3.88 6.91 -4.63
N VAL A 71 -4.43 6.10 -5.51
CA VAL A 71 -3.78 4.86 -5.94
C VAL A 71 -2.54 5.22 -6.75
N ARG A 72 -1.41 4.68 -6.34
CA ARG A 72 -0.16 4.75 -7.09
C ARG A 72 -0.03 3.55 -8.01
N LYS A 73 -0.28 2.35 -7.47
CA LYS A 73 -0.10 1.10 -8.18
C LYS A 73 -1.00 0.02 -7.58
N GLY A 74 -1.64 -0.76 -8.42
CA GLY A 74 -2.28 -2.01 -8.07
C GLY A 74 -1.62 -3.14 -8.84
N MET A 75 -1.28 -4.20 -8.16
CA MET A 75 -0.65 -5.41 -8.72
C MET A 75 -1.37 -6.63 -8.19
N LYS A 76 -1.54 -7.63 -9.03
CA LYS A 76 -2.11 -8.91 -8.61
C LYS A 76 -1.35 -10.08 -9.24
N ILE A 77 -1.32 -11.16 -8.52
CA ILE A 77 -1.00 -12.49 -9.01
C ILE A 77 -2.24 -13.32 -8.75
N ALA A 78 -2.87 -13.80 -9.81
CA ALA A 78 -4.10 -14.59 -9.74
C ALA A 78 -3.95 -15.76 -10.72
N PRO A 79 -3.30 -16.86 -10.31
CA PRO A 79 -3.17 -18.05 -11.15
C PRO A 79 -4.56 -18.65 -11.43
N GLN A 80 -4.73 -19.26 -12.59
CA GLN A 80 -6.01 -19.89 -12.96
C GLN A 80 -6.34 -21.11 -12.10
N SER A 81 -5.32 -21.76 -11.56
CA SER A 81 -5.44 -22.86 -10.62
C SER A 81 -4.26 -22.87 -9.65
N ASP A 82 -4.39 -23.60 -8.54
CA ASP A 82 -3.31 -23.89 -7.60
C ASP A 82 -2.16 -24.71 -8.20
N LEU A 83 -2.40 -25.36 -9.33
CA LEU A 83 -1.40 -26.10 -10.11
C LEU A 83 -0.73 -25.25 -11.20
N SER A 84 -1.10 -23.99 -11.38
CA SER A 84 -0.49 -23.11 -12.38
C SER A 84 0.98 -22.83 -12.05
N PHE A 85 1.86 -23.00 -13.03
CA PHE A 85 3.28 -22.68 -12.93
C PHE A 85 3.87 -22.32 -14.27
N ASN A 86 4.92 -21.50 -14.25
CA ASN A 86 5.60 -21.07 -15.45
C ASN A 86 6.50 -22.20 -16.00
N THR A 87 6.38 -22.49 -17.27
CA THR A 87 7.21 -23.44 -18.02
C THR A 87 8.01 -22.73 -19.11
N LEU A 88 8.91 -23.43 -19.77
CA LEU A 88 9.60 -22.89 -20.96
C LEU A 88 8.64 -22.60 -22.12
N GLN A 89 7.53 -23.37 -22.23
CA GLN A 89 6.51 -23.20 -23.25
C GLN A 89 5.50 -22.12 -22.87
N HIS A 90 5.24 -21.95 -21.57
CA HIS A 90 4.29 -20.98 -21.00
C HIS A 90 4.96 -20.17 -19.89
N PRO A 91 5.90 -19.25 -20.24
CA PRO A 91 6.70 -18.55 -19.23
C PRO A 91 5.92 -17.49 -18.45
N GLU A 92 4.72 -17.14 -18.91
CA GLU A 92 3.87 -16.09 -18.34
C GLU A 92 2.51 -16.61 -17.83
N GLU A 93 2.36 -17.91 -17.60
CA GLU A 93 1.13 -18.47 -17.05
C GLU A 93 0.84 -17.91 -15.64
N VAL A 94 1.88 -17.70 -14.83
CA VAL A 94 1.81 -16.98 -13.58
C VAL A 94 2.64 -15.70 -13.68
N LYS A 95 2.00 -14.56 -13.65
CA LYS A 95 2.62 -13.25 -13.79
C LYS A 95 2.01 -12.21 -12.85
N VAL A 96 2.73 -11.11 -12.69
CA VAL A 96 2.21 -9.92 -12.04
C VAL A 96 1.41 -9.10 -13.05
N GLU A 97 0.13 -8.91 -12.80
CA GLU A 97 -0.73 -8.05 -13.59
C GLU A 97 -0.98 -6.72 -12.87
N SER A 98 -0.95 -5.63 -13.62
CA SER A 98 -1.32 -4.32 -13.08
C SER A 98 -2.83 -4.10 -13.20
N PHE A 99 -3.42 -3.43 -12.19
CA PHE A 99 -4.80 -2.99 -12.20
C PHE A 99 -4.94 -1.68 -11.45
N VAL A 100 -6.06 -0.99 -11.62
CA VAL A 100 -6.35 0.26 -10.89
C VAL A 100 -7.57 0.04 -10.01
N PRO A 101 -7.40 -0.10 -8.70
CA PRO A 101 -8.53 -0.16 -7.78
C PRO A 101 -9.21 1.20 -7.66
N SER A 102 -10.50 1.20 -7.31
CA SER A 102 -11.20 2.44 -6.94
C SER A 102 -10.65 2.98 -5.64
N THR A 103 -10.54 4.32 -5.52
CA THR A 103 -10.14 5.01 -4.29
C THR A 103 -11.27 5.81 -3.71
N GLY A 104 -11.11 6.14 -2.43
CA GLY A 104 -12.02 6.93 -1.63
C GLY A 104 -11.83 6.55 -0.17
N LYS A 105 -12.77 6.94 0.68
CA LYS A 105 -12.77 6.49 2.09
C LYS A 105 -12.92 4.97 2.22
N MET A 106 -13.44 4.33 1.18
CA MET A 106 -13.64 2.87 1.14
C MET A 106 -13.15 2.32 -0.20
N MET A 107 -12.26 1.36 -0.16
CA MET A 107 -11.79 0.59 -1.31
C MET A 107 -12.56 -0.71 -1.41
N LYS A 108 -13.03 -1.03 -2.61
CA LYS A 108 -13.67 -2.32 -2.91
C LYS A 108 -12.77 -3.11 -3.84
N LEU A 109 -12.46 -4.34 -3.47
CA LEU A 109 -11.64 -5.27 -4.24
C LEU A 109 -12.42 -6.56 -4.48
N GLY A 110 -12.37 -7.08 -5.68
CA GLY A 110 -12.67 -8.48 -5.95
C GLY A 110 -11.36 -9.25 -5.87
N LEU A 111 -11.27 -10.19 -4.95
CA LEU A 111 -10.08 -11.01 -4.72
C LEU A 111 -10.28 -12.33 -5.47
N PRO A 112 -9.64 -12.57 -6.62
CA PRO A 112 -9.70 -13.87 -7.28
C PRO A 112 -9.28 -15.00 -6.34
N GLY A 113 -9.73 -16.23 -6.60
CA GLY A 113 -9.25 -17.38 -5.82
C GLY A 113 -7.74 -17.54 -5.94
N ASN A 114 -7.09 -18.03 -4.89
CA ASN A 114 -5.64 -18.29 -4.82
C ASN A 114 -4.79 -17.08 -5.25
N SER A 115 -5.18 -15.87 -4.84
CA SER A 115 -4.56 -14.63 -5.32
C SER A 115 -3.78 -13.88 -4.25
N LEU A 116 -2.75 -13.16 -4.71
CA LEU A 116 -2.04 -12.12 -3.98
C LEU A 116 -2.33 -10.79 -4.67
N ILE A 117 -2.83 -9.82 -3.92
CA ILE A 117 -3.06 -8.45 -4.38
C ILE A 117 -2.20 -7.50 -3.56
N VAL A 118 -1.52 -6.60 -4.24
CA VAL A 118 -0.75 -5.51 -3.63
C VAL A 118 -1.31 -4.19 -4.15
N VAL A 119 -1.63 -3.27 -3.25
CA VAL A 119 -2.03 -1.91 -3.59
C VAL A 119 -1.13 -0.93 -2.88
N GLU A 120 -0.45 -0.09 -3.64
CA GLU A 120 0.30 1.04 -3.13
C GLU A 120 -0.54 2.30 -3.20
N LEU A 121 -0.76 2.92 -2.06
CA LEU A 121 -1.49 4.17 -1.88
C LEU A 121 -0.50 5.28 -1.53
N GLN A 122 -0.56 6.38 -2.26
CA GLN A 122 0.15 7.61 -1.92
C GLN A 122 -0.76 8.47 -1.05
N ALA A 123 -0.32 8.81 0.15
CA ALA A 123 -1.02 9.80 0.95
C ALA A 123 -0.96 11.17 0.23
N GLU A 124 -2.12 11.80 0.11
CA GLU A 124 -2.17 13.17 -0.40
C GLU A 124 -1.55 14.10 0.63
N ARG A 125 -0.68 14.97 0.18
CA ARG A 125 -0.10 16.01 1.03
C ARG A 125 -1.19 17.02 1.42
N SER A 126 -1.21 17.42 2.67
CA SER A 126 -1.79 18.73 3.01
C SER A 126 -0.86 19.79 2.40
N HIS A 127 -1.41 20.88 1.88
CA HIS A 127 -0.59 21.99 1.36
C HIS A 127 0.32 22.63 2.43
N GLY A 128 0.19 22.23 3.69
CA GLY A 128 1.04 22.67 4.81
C GLY A 128 2.11 21.63 5.13
N ILE A 129 3.40 22.03 5.06
CA ILE A 129 4.53 21.26 5.52
C ILE A 129 4.89 21.76 6.93
N HIS A 130 4.71 20.91 7.93
CA HIS A 130 4.97 21.26 9.32
C HIS A 130 6.41 20.91 9.71
N VAL A 131 7.07 21.85 10.38
CA VAL A 131 8.41 21.71 10.94
C VAL A 131 8.35 21.91 12.45
N ASN A 132 8.95 20.99 13.20
CA ASN A 132 9.10 21.13 14.66
C ASN A 132 10.47 20.57 15.09
N ALA A 133 11.34 21.46 15.54
CA ALA A 133 12.71 21.11 15.91
C ALA A 133 12.80 20.13 17.09
N SER A 134 11.80 20.14 17.99
CA SER A 134 11.79 19.31 19.21
C SER A 134 11.22 17.91 18.96
N THR A 135 10.15 17.79 18.17
CA THR A 135 9.40 16.54 18.00
C THR A 135 9.48 15.99 16.58
N GLY A 136 10.04 16.76 15.64
CA GLY A 136 10.11 16.42 14.24
C GLY A 136 11.20 15.40 13.90
N ASN A 137 11.03 14.78 12.73
CA ASN A 137 11.98 13.87 12.11
C ASN A 137 12.02 14.12 10.60
N ASP A 138 13.20 14.37 10.03
CA ASP A 138 13.35 14.67 8.61
C ASP A 138 13.05 13.48 7.69
N ALA A 139 12.90 12.28 8.24
CA ALA A 139 12.35 11.13 7.51
C ALA A 139 10.80 11.11 7.46
N SER A 140 10.12 12.05 8.11
CA SER A 140 8.65 12.15 8.14
C SER A 140 8.09 12.85 6.90
N ILE A 141 6.74 12.88 6.80
CA ILE A 141 6.03 13.48 5.64
C ILE A 141 5.74 14.97 5.79
N GLY A 142 6.16 15.61 6.89
CA GLY A 142 5.88 17.01 7.14
C GLY A 142 4.41 17.34 7.50
N SER A 143 3.60 16.37 7.93
CA SER A 143 2.26 16.65 8.44
C SER A 143 2.31 17.16 9.88
N LEU A 144 1.20 17.77 10.38
CA LEU A 144 1.10 18.21 11.78
C LEU A 144 1.39 17.07 12.78
N ALA A 145 0.93 15.86 12.50
CA ALA A 145 1.15 14.69 13.36
C ALA A 145 2.56 14.07 13.21
N TYR A 146 3.22 14.31 12.09
CA TYR A 146 4.56 13.80 11.77
C TYR A 146 5.37 14.91 11.11
N PRO A 147 5.78 15.94 11.88
CA PRO A 147 6.50 17.09 11.36
C PRO A 147 7.93 16.72 10.95
N LEU A 148 8.51 17.52 10.08
CA LEU A 148 9.93 17.51 9.81
C LEU A 148 10.68 18.16 10.99
N LYS A 149 11.94 17.83 11.14
CA LYS A 149 12.79 18.42 12.18
C LYS A 149 13.39 19.74 11.74
N THR A 150 13.77 19.84 10.48
CA THR A 150 14.50 21.00 9.95
C THR A 150 13.74 21.72 8.83
N ILE A 151 13.95 23.03 8.76
CA ILE A 151 13.41 23.85 7.66
C ILE A 151 14.05 23.43 6.33
N GLN A 152 15.31 22.97 6.33
CA GLN A 152 15.97 22.50 5.13
C GLN A 152 15.24 21.30 4.53
N ALA A 153 14.88 20.31 5.35
CA ALA A 153 14.10 19.15 4.88
C ALA A 153 12.73 19.58 4.34
N ALA A 154 12.10 20.62 4.92
CA ALA A 154 10.86 21.16 4.41
C ALA A 154 11.05 21.88 3.05
N ALA A 155 12.12 22.63 2.90
CA ALA A 155 12.45 23.31 1.63
C ALA A 155 12.74 22.29 0.51
N ASP A 156 13.46 21.21 0.82
CA ASP A 156 13.77 20.12 -0.13
C ASP A 156 12.53 19.32 -0.54
N MET A 157 11.48 19.37 0.30
CA MET A 157 10.21 18.68 0.08
C MET A 157 9.15 19.55 -0.60
N ALA A 158 9.26 20.88 -0.45
CA ALA A 158 8.22 21.82 -0.89
C ALA A 158 8.08 21.85 -2.43
N GLU A 159 6.84 21.92 -2.87
CA GLU A 159 6.46 22.13 -4.27
C GLU A 159 5.78 23.52 -4.40
N PRO A 160 5.69 24.08 -5.61
CA PRO A 160 4.99 25.35 -5.80
C PRO A 160 3.56 25.30 -5.25
N GLY A 161 3.23 26.25 -4.36
CA GLY A 161 1.93 26.33 -3.68
C GLY A 161 1.91 25.72 -2.28
N ASP A 162 2.96 25.06 -1.84
CA ASP A 162 3.07 24.59 -0.47
C ASP A 162 3.41 25.73 0.51
N THR A 163 2.96 25.55 1.75
CA THR A 163 3.25 26.46 2.87
C THR A 163 4.05 25.72 3.93
N VAL A 164 5.22 26.24 4.32
CA VAL A 164 5.99 25.70 5.44
C VAL A 164 5.54 26.37 6.73
N ILE A 165 5.13 25.56 7.69
CA ILE A 165 4.61 25.98 9.01
C ILE A 165 5.60 25.51 10.08
N VAL A 166 6.25 26.45 10.77
CA VAL A 166 7.23 26.17 11.83
C VAL A 166 6.56 26.29 13.20
N HIS A 167 6.80 25.30 14.07
CA HIS A 167 6.27 25.20 15.43
C HIS A 167 7.38 25.31 16.48
#